data_69e68fa5b36b5b0c8e2a9477fb5a27dd
#
_entry.id   69e68fa5b36b5b0c8e2a9477fb5a27dd
#
_cell.length_a   1.000
_cell.length_b   1.000
_cell.length_c   1.000
_cell.angle_alpha   90.00
_cell.angle_beta   90.00
_cell.angle_gamma   90.00
#
_symmetry.space_group_name_H-M   'P 1'
#
loop_
_entity.id
_entity.type
_entity.pdbx_description
1 polymer ?
#
loop_
_entity_poly.entity_id
_entity_poly.type
_entity_poly.pdbx_seq_one_letter_code
_entity_poly.pdbx_strand_id
1 'polypeptide(L)'
;MLLRPTTDADLADITAFRVDEPVSWISADRYREELAAGMYRPEWSWVAQDGGRIVARALWWGQTGSAHPAALDCLHVDSSVGDRTGLATDLLRAGHDAFTAQGAPRLPQYILTLSHGWRADAAVARAVSWRTEAALAAGLTEQVERLRLEWTPECPLPAAPTRLTFHEGTDEEFLEVFARVGVGSLDAETRRNVAAKGARATAQHELDFYRDCPGKREWWRIARGDDGAVAGFAIPSATPYDPNVGYLGVVPELRGRGLVDELLAEITRSHADRGAQRITATTDMGNAPMAAAFERAGYRSTQVRMNFSPPSD
;
A
#
# COMPACT_ATOMS: atom_id res chain seq x y z
N MET A 1 -30.01 14.98 -2.97
CA MET A 1 -28.70 14.73 -2.35
C MET A 1 -27.64 15.47 -3.15
N LEU A 2 -26.74 16.21 -2.51
CA LEU A 2 -25.70 17.00 -3.16
C LEU A 2 -24.35 16.32 -2.94
N LEU A 3 -23.61 15.99 -4.01
CA LEU A 3 -22.23 15.53 -3.97
C LEU A 3 -21.31 16.71 -4.25
N ARG A 4 -20.32 16.94 -3.39
CA ARG A 4 -19.39 18.06 -3.54
C ARG A 4 -18.05 17.78 -2.87
N PRO A 5 -16.97 18.45 -3.31
CA PRO A 5 -15.76 18.52 -2.50
C PRO A 5 -16.04 19.27 -1.19
N THR A 6 -15.19 19.03 -0.19
CA THR A 6 -15.30 19.71 1.10
C THR A 6 -14.68 21.10 1.06
N THR A 7 -14.92 21.85 2.11
CA THR A 7 -14.31 23.13 2.43
C THR A 7 -13.79 23.08 3.87
N ASP A 8 -13.02 24.07 4.30
CA ASP A 8 -12.54 24.17 5.69
C ASP A 8 -13.70 24.21 6.70
N ALA A 9 -14.88 24.70 6.30
CA ALA A 9 -16.06 24.74 7.16
C ALA A 9 -16.62 23.33 7.49
N ASP A 10 -16.32 22.32 6.67
CA ASP A 10 -16.80 20.95 6.87
C ASP A 10 -15.96 20.14 7.86
N LEU A 11 -14.79 20.66 8.31
CA LEU A 11 -13.84 19.91 9.14
C LEU A 11 -14.47 19.35 10.42
N ALA A 12 -15.33 20.14 11.08
CA ALA A 12 -16.01 19.71 12.29
C ALA A 12 -16.95 18.53 12.03
N ASP A 13 -17.74 18.59 10.97
CA ASP A 13 -18.70 17.54 10.60
C ASP A 13 -17.98 16.28 10.11
N ILE A 14 -16.90 16.43 9.33
CA ILE A 14 -16.05 15.30 8.89
C ILE A 14 -15.47 14.56 10.08
N THR A 15 -14.91 15.27 11.06
CA THR A 15 -14.27 14.65 12.23
C THR A 15 -15.29 14.09 13.23
N ALA A 16 -16.50 14.64 13.30
CA ALA A 16 -17.59 14.16 14.14
C ALA A 16 -18.44 13.06 13.48
N PHE A 17 -18.19 12.71 12.21
CA PHE A 17 -18.99 11.74 11.46
C PHE A 17 -19.01 10.38 12.18
N ARG A 18 -20.18 9.91 12.54
CA ARG A 18 -20.36 8.62 13.21
C ARG A 18 -20.28 7.48 12.21
N VAL A 19 -19.50 6.47 12.57
CA VAL A 19 -19.37 5.22 11.82
C VAL A 19 -19.89 4.09 12.71
N ASP A 20 -21.05 3.52 12.33
CA ASP A 20 -21.69 2.45 13.07
C ASP A 20 -21.19 1.04 12.66
N GLU A 21 -20.24 1.01 11.71
CA GLU A 21 -19.69 -0.22 11.19
C GLU A 21 -18.26 -0.47 11.72
N PRO A 22 -17.86 -1.73 11.92
CA PRO A 22 -16.55 -2.09 12.44
C PRO A 22 -15.47 -2.01 11.34
N VAL A 23 -15.35 -0.85 10.70
CA VAL A 23 -14.29 -0.52 9.75
C VAL A 23 -13.43 0.59 10.35
N SER A 24 -12.14 0.44 10.27
CA SER A 24 -11.20 1.39 10.85
C SER A 24 -10.82 2.49 9.86
N TRP A 25 -10.58 3.67 10.41
CA TRP A 25 -9.92 4.78 9.75
C TRP A 25 -9.04 5.48 10.79
N ILE A 26 -8.22 6.42 10.37
CA ILE A 26 -7.36 7.19 11.30
C ILE A 26 -8.19 8.00 12.29
N SER A 27 -7.60 8.36 13.44
CA SER A 27 -8.26 9.20 14.42
C SER A 27 -8.51 10.61 13.89
N ALA A 28 -9.47 11.32 14.50
CA ALA A 28 -9.76 12.72 14.15
C ALA A 28 -8.53 13.63 14.34
N ASP A 29 -7.71 13.39 15.35
CA ASP A 29 -6.49 14.20 15.61
C ASP A 29 -5.44 13.94 14.52
N ARG A 30 -5.19 12.69 14.20
CA ARG A 30 -4.29 12.33 13.10
C ARG A 30 -4.78 12.87 11.74
N TYR A 31 -6.07 12.83 11.48
CA TYR A 31 -6.63 13.46 10.27
C TYR A 31 -6.32 14.96 10.21
N ARG A 32 -6.46 15.68 11.34
CA ARG A 32 -6.13 17.12 11.40
C ARG A 32 -4.65 17.38 11.16
N GLU A 33 -3.77 16.55 11.75
CA GLU A 33 -2.32 16.63 11.52
C GLU A 33 -1.96 16.39 10.05
N GLU A 34 -2.50 15.36 9.44
CA GLU A 34 -2.24 15.01 8.03
C GLU A 34 -2.88 16.01 7.06
N LEU A 35 -4.03 16.61 7.40
CA LEU A 35 -4.63 17.71 6.66
C LEU A 35 -3.72 18.95 6.69
N ALA A 36 -3.20 19.32 7.88
CA ALA A 36 -2.26 20.42 8.04
C ALA A 36 -0.93 20.18 7.28
N ALA A 37 -0.51 18.91 7.15
CA ALA A 37 0.66 18.51 6.37
C ALA A 37 0.40 18.44 4.85
N GLY A 38 -0.85 18.68 4.40
CA GLY A 38 -1.25 18.60 2.99
C GLY A 38 -1.35 17.19 2.43
N MET A 39 -1.44 16.18 3.29
CA MET A 39 -1.65 14.77 2.90
C MET A 39 -3.12 14.47 2.59
N TYR A 40 -4.05 15.14 3.28
CA TYR A 40 -5.44 15.29 2.86
C TYR A 40 -5.65 16.73 2.44
N ARG A 41 -6.62 16.96 1.56
CA ARG A 41 -6.97 18.31 1.09
C ARG A 41 -8.47 18.44 0.93
N PRO A 42 -9.06 19.62 1.11
CA PRO A 42 -10.49 19.82 0.88
C PRO A 42 -10.95 19.37 -0.52
N GLU A 43 -10.18 19.67 -1.56
CA GLU A 43 -10.46 19.27 -2.93
C GLU A 43 -10.32 17.76 -3.22
N TRP A 44 -9.63 17.02 -2.33
CA TRP A 44 -9.52 15.56 -2.35
C TRP A 44 -10.51 14.88 -1.41
N SER A 45 -11.28 15.64 -0.69
CA SER A 45 -12.26 15.16 0.29
C SER A 45 -13.65 15.44 -0.22
N TRP A 46 -14.47 14.41 -0.39
CA TRP A 46 -15.80 14.52 -0.96
C TRP A 46 -16.86 14.06 0.03
N VAL A 47 -18.00 14.72 0.00
CA VAL A 47 -19.14 14.42 0.87
C VAL A 47 -20.44 14.36 0.07
N ALA A 48 -21.37 13.53 0.55
CA ALA A 48 -22.76 13.57 0.17
C ALA A 48 -23.55 14.30 1.28
N GLN A 49 -24.33 15.29 0.91
CA GLN A 49 -25.11 16.10 1.81
C GLN A 49 -26.61 15.97 1.52
N ASP A 50 -27.39 15.71 2.56
CA ASP A 50 -28.83 15.65 2.51
C ASP A 50 -29.43 16.57 3.56
N GLY A 51 -30.32 17.51 3.16
CA GLY A 51 -30.92 18.48 4.04
C GLY A 51 -29.93 19.29 4.89
N GLY A 52 -28.71 19.55 4.37
CA GLY A 52 -27.64 20.25 5.08
C GLY A 52 -26.74 19.36 5.95
N ARG A 53 -27.08 18.08 6.17
CA ARG A 53 -26.28 17.11 6.95
C ARG A 53 -25.39 16.28 6.03
N ILE A 54 -24.14 16.05 6.41
CA ILE A 54 -23.26 15.10 5.73
C ILE A 54 -23.73 13.67 6.06
N VAL A 55 -24.06 12.90 5.02
CA VAL A 55 -24.53 11.51 5.13
C VAL A 55 -23.57 10.50 4.52
N ALA A 56 -22.54 10.95 3.80
CA ALA A 56 -21.43 10.12 3.36
C ALA A 56 -20.17 10.96 3.20
N ARG A 57 -19.00 10.29 3.36
CA ARG A 57 -17.69 10.91 3.11
C ARG A 57 -16.77 9.92 2.40
N ALA A 58 -15.99 10.43 1.46
CA ALA A 58 -14.88 9.75 0.81
C ALA A 58 -13.67 10.69 0.86
N LEU A 59 -12.62 10.29 1.56
CA LEU A 59 -11.45 11.13 1.83
C LEU A 59 -10.22 10.46 1.23
N TRP A 60 -9.61 11.14 0.26
CA TRP A 60 -8.41 10.66 -0.42
C TRP A 60 -7.15 11.27 0.19
N TRP A 61 -6.16 10.42 0.28
CA TRP A 61 -4.84 10.72 0.81
C TRP A 61 -3.79 10.79 -0.32
N GLY A 62 -2.78 11.62 -0.14
CA GLY A 62 -1.59 11.70 -0.98
C GLY A 62 -0.36 12.13 -0.19
N GLN A 63 0.82 11.99 -0.77
CA GLN A 63 2.03 12.50 -0.13
C GLN A 63 2.03 14.04 -0.13
N THR A 64 2.68 14.63 0.86
CA THR A 64 2.90 16.08 0.90
C THR A 64 3.57 16.56 -0.40
N GLY A 65 2.98 17.57 -1.03
CA GLY A 65 3.47 18.11 -2.31
C GLY A 65 2.97 17.37 -3.56
N SER A 66 2.29 16.23 -3.44
CA SER A 66 1.68 15.56 -4.60
C SER A 66 0.64 16.44 -5.29
N ALA A 67 0.59 16.41 -6.62
CA ALA A 67 -0.43 17.11 -7.40
C ALA A 67 -1.80 16.43 -7.33
N HIS A 68 -1.83 15.10 -7.14
CA HIS A 68 -3.03 14.27 -7.13
C HIS A 68 -3.02 13.31 -5.95
N PRO A 69 -4.20 12.85 -5.48
CA PRO A 69 -4.28 11.86 -4.41
C PRO A 69 -3.78 10.49 -4.90
N ALA A 70 -3.19 9.71 -4.00
CA ALA A 70 -2.68 8.38 -4.28
C ALA A 70 -3.69 7.27 -3.92
N ALA A 71 -4.44 7.46 -2.84
CA ALA A 71 -5.35 6.45 -2.32
C ALA A 71 -6.56 7.05 -1.61
N LEU A 72 -7.71 6.40 -1.74
CA LEU A 72 -8.84 6.53 -0.84
C LEU A 72 -8.62 5.57 0.33
N ASP A 73 -8.70 6.03 1.55
CA ASP A 73 -8.64 5.20 2.75
C ASP A 73 -9.82 5.40 3.71
N CYS A 74 -10.70 6.34 3.40
CA CYS A 74 -11.93 6.60 4.15
C CYS A 74 -13.14 6.65 3.21
N LEU A 75 -14.00 5.64 3.29
CA LEU A 75 -15.30 5.59 2.64
C LEU A 75 -16.36 5.19 3.65
N HIS A 76 -17.16 6.15 4.09
CA HIS A 76 -18.21 5.93 5.07
C HIS A 76 -19.56 6.49 4.58
N VAL A 77 -20.62 5.73 4.82
CA VAL A 77 -22.01 6.10 4.56
C VAL A 77 -22.82 5.88 5.83
N ASP A 78 -23.61 6.87 6.20
CA ASP A 78 -24.49 6.84 7.38
C ASP A 78 -25.48 5.67 7.29
N SER A 79 -25.78 5.03 8.44
CA SER A 79 -26.68 3.88 8.52
C SER A 79 -28.12 4.18 8.13
N SER A 80 -28.54 5.43 8.15
CA SER A 80 -29.88 5.86 7.71
C SER A 80 -30.06 5.85 6.18
N VAL A 81 -28.98 5.72 5.40
CA VAL A 81 -29.04 5.66 3.94
C VAL A 81 -29.45 4.27 3.49
N GLY A 82 -30.56 4.16 2.77
CA GLY A 82 -31.11 2.87 2.32
C GLY A 82 -30.22 2.18 1.26
N ASP A 83 -29.76 2.94 0.26
CA ASP A 83 -28.85 2.46 -0.79
C ASP A 83 -27.43 3.00 -0.55
N ARG A 84 -26.68 2.34 0.34
CA ARG A 84 -25.29 2.71 0.64
C ARG A 84 -24.36 2.46 -0.53
N THR A 85 -24.53 1.33 -1.23
CA THR A 85 -23.71 0.96 -2.38
C THR A 85 -23.84 1.99 -3.51
N GLY A 86 -25.07 2.35 -3.87
CA GLY A 86 -25.33 3.35 -4.91
C GLY A 86 -24.75 4.71 -4.55
N LEU A 87 -25.01 5.21 -3.34
CA LEU A 87 -24.47 6.50 -2.90
C LEU A 87 -22.93 6.51 -2.87
N ALA A 88 -22.32 5.46 -2.35
CA ALA A 88 -20.86 5.34 -2.34
C ALA A 88 -20.27 5.29 -3.75
N THR A 89 -20.92 4.56 -4.68
CA THR A 89 -20.51 4.51 -6.09
C THR A 89 -20.54 5.90 -6.72
N ASP A 90 -21.62 6.65 -6.52
CA ASP A 90 -21.78 8.01 -7.07
C ASP A 90 -20.74 8.96 -6.47
N LEU A 91 -20.47 8.86 -5.17
CA LEU A 91 -19.46 9.68 -4.49
C LEU A 91 -18.04 9.37 -4.99
N LEU A 92 -17.72 8.09 -5.20
CA LEU A 92 -16.44 7.69 -5.78
C LEU A 92 -16.27 8.22 -7.20
N ARG A 93 -17.28 8.05 -8.05
CA ARG A 93 -17.28 8.55 -9.44
C ARG A 93 -17.10 10.07 -9.49
N ALA A 94 -17.84 10.82 -8.67
CA ALA A 94 -17.71 12.27 -8.61
C ALA A 94 -16.29 12.73 -8.27
N GLY A 95 -15.63 12.09 -7.28
CA GLY A 95 -14.23 12.35 -6.97
C GLY A 95 -13.29 11.97 -8.11
N HIS A 96 -13.45 10.79 -8.69
CA HIS A 96 -12.62 10.29 -9.80
C HIS A 96 -12.73 11.18 -11.04
N ASP A 97 -13.93 11.63 -11.40
CA ASP A 97 -14.17 12.54 -12.53
C ASP A 97 -13.47 13.89 -12.30
N ALA A 98 -13.54 14.42 -11.08
CA ALA A 98 -12.84 15.65 -10.71
C ALA A 98 -11.32 15.51 -10.79
N PHE A 99 -10.75 14.41 -10.30
CA PHE A 99 -9.31 14.17 -10.38
C PHE A 99 -8.83 13.99 -11.83
N THR A 100 -9.60 13.26 -12.64
CA THR A 100 -9.34 13.11 -14.07
C THR A 100 -9.38 14.44 -14.81
N ALA A 101 -10.40 15.28 -14.51
CA ALA A 101 -10.50 16.62 -15.08
C ALA A 101 -9.33 17.55 -14.67
N GLN A 102 -8.71 17.29 -13.52
CA GLN A 102 -7.51 17.99 -13.04
C GLN A 102 -6.21 17.40 -13.58
N GLY A 103 -6.27 16.39 -14.47
CA GLY A 103 -5.11 15.79 -15.12
C GLY A 103 -4.44 14.67 -14.32
N ALA A 104 -5.13 14.03 -13.37
CA ALA A 104 -4.60 12.84 -12.70
C ALA A 104 -4.28 11.75 -13.73
N PRO A 105 -3.05 11.20 -13.74
CA PRO A 105 -2.61 10.23 -14.75
C PRO A 105 -3.31 8.86 -14.60
N ARG A 106 -3.84 8.58 -13.42
CA ARG A 106 -4.63 7.36 -13.09
C ARG A 106 -5.54 7.63 -11.92
N LEU A 107 -6.59 6.81 -11.78
CA LEU A 107 -7.47 6.87 -10.60
C LEU A 107 -6.71 6.41 -9.35
N PRO A 108 -6.93 7.05 -8.19
CA PRO A 108 -6.37 6.61 -6.92
C PRO A 108 -6.93 5.24 -6.51
N GLN A 109 -6.10 4.44 -5.86
CA GLN A 109 -6.53 3.15 -5.29
C GLN A 109 -7.51 3.38 -4.14
N TYR A 110 -8.41 2.42 -3.90
CA TYR A 110 -9.11 2.33 -2.62
C TYR A 110 -8.44 1.28 -1.75
N ILE A 111 -8.06 1.66 -0.53
CA ILE A 111 -7.38 0.81 0.45
C ILE A 111 -8.27 0.64 1.68
N LEU A 112 -8.84 -0.55 1.83
CA LEU A 112 -9.62 -0.91 3.00
C LEU A 112 -8.74 -1.69 3.98
N THR A 113 -8.56 -1.15 5.19
CA THR A 113 -7.77 -1.78 6.24
C THR A 113 -8.68 -2.59 7.18
N LEU A 114 -8.35 -3.86 7.37
CA LEU A 114 -9.15 -4.84 8.07
C LEU A 114 -8.30 -5.56 9.13
N SER A 115 -8.97 -6.10 10.16
CA SER A 115 -8.32 -7.00 11.11
C SER A 115 -7.98 -8.34 10.45
N HIS A 116 -6.99 -9.04 11.01
CA HIS A 116 -6.74 -10.42 10.61
C HIS A 116 -7.98 -11.29 10.95
N GLY A 117 -8.39 -12.14 10.01
CA GLY A 117 -9.59 -12.98 10.21
C GLY A 117 -10.94 -12.26 10.07
N TRP A 118 -10.98 -11.06 9.54
CA TRP A 118 -12.18 -10.24 9.35
C TRP A 118 -13.38 -10.97 8.73
N ARG A 119 -13.16 -12.01 7.92
CA ARG A 119 -14.23 -12.80 7.28
C ARG A 119 -15.06 -13.60 8.28
N ALA A 120 -14.53 -13.90 9.47
CA ALA A 120 -15.25 -14.61 10.53
C ALA A 120 -16.23 -13.67 11.27
N ASP A 121 -16.08 -12.35 11.17
CA ASP A 121 -17.00 -11.37 11.73
C ASP A 121 -18.03 -10.96 10.67
N ALA A 122 -19.28 -11.38 10.88
CA ALA A 122 -20.38 -11.12 9.95
C ALA A 122 -20.69 -9.62 9.79
N ALA A 123 -20.42 -8.78 10.79
CA ALA A 123 -20.62 -7.33 10.69
C ALA A 123 -19.56 -6.70 9.82
N VAL A 124 -18.28 -7.09 10.00
CA VAL A 124 -17.18 -6.65 9.14
C VAL A 124 -17.39 -7.14 7.72
N ALA A 125 -17.76 -8.42 7.53
CA ALA A 125 -18.00 -8.97 6.20
C ALA A 125 -19.09 -8.20 5.43
N ARG A 126 -20.19 -7.84 6.07
CA ARG A 126 -21.24 -6.99 5.47
C ARG A 126 -20.72 -5.58 5.13
N ALA A 127 -19.96 -4.97 6.03
CA ALA A 127 -19.37 -3.65 5.82
C ALA A 127 -18.38 -3.65 4.65
N VAL A 128 -17.65 -4.73 4.45
CA VAL A 128 -16.73 -4.93 3.31
C VAL A 128 -17.50 -5.16 2.02
N SER A 129 -18.59 -5.96 2.04
CA SER A 129 -19.36 -6.33 0.83
C SER A 129 -19.84 -5.11 0.05
N TRP A 130 -20.59 -4.22 0.67
CA TRP A 130 -21.12 -3.05 -0.03
C TRP A 130 -20.03 -2.08 -0.50
N ARG A 131 -18.90 -1.98 0.23
CA ARG A 131 -17.75 -1.17 -0.17
C ARG A 131 -17.05 -1.77 -1.39
N THR A 132 -16.93 -3.10 -1.41
CA THR A 132 -16.40 -3.83 -2.58
C THR A 132 -17.26 -3.60 -3.81
N GLU A 133 -18.59 -3.75 -3.67
CA GLU A 133 -19.55 -3.52 -4.76
C GLU A 133 -19.45 -2.07 -5.29
N ALA A 134 -19.37 -1.10 -4.39
CA ALA A 134 -19.22 0.31 -4.75
C ALA A 134 -17.90 0.59 -5.49
N ALA A 135 -16.78 0.05 -5.00
CA ALA A 135 -15.47 0.21 -5.62
C ALA A 135 -15.44 -0.39 -7.04
N LEU A 136 -15.94 -1.63 -7.20
CA LEU A 136 -16.04 -2.29 -8.51
C LEU A 136 -16.94 -1.50 -9.48
N ALA A 137 -18.10 -1.05 -9.01
CA ALA A 137 -19.02 -0.24 -9.82
C ALA A 137 -18.43 1.12 -10.20
N ALA A 138 -17.53 1.68 -9.37
CA ALA A 138 -16.81 2.93 -9.65
C ALA A 138 -15.57 2.73 -10.56
N GLY A 139 -15.34 1.51 -11.09
CA GLY A 139 -14.25 1.23 -12.04
C GLY A 139 -12.94 0.75 -11.42
N LEU A 140 -12.90 0.51 -10.09
CA LEU A 140 -11.72 -0.06 -9.42
C LEU A 140 -11.83 -1.60 -9.44
N THR A 141 -11.64 -2.21 -10.59
CA THR A 141 -11.97 -3.63 -10.84
C THR A 141 -10.87 -4.62 -10.47
N GLU A 142 -9.65 -4.14 -10.23
CA GLU A 142 -8.53 -4.97 -9.79
C GLU A 142 -8.51 -5.05 -8.27
N GLN A 143 -8.67 -6.24 -7.71
CA GLN A 143 -8.67 -6.46 -6.26
C GLN A 143 -7.49 -7.31 -5.83
N VAL A 144 -6.73 -6.84 -4.83
CA VAL A 144 -5.62 -7.58 -4.22
C VAL A 144 -5.71 -7.48 -2.71
N GLU A 145 -5.59 -8.60 -2.02
CA GLU A 145 -5.45 -8.63 -0.57
C GLU A 145 -3.98 -8.74 -0.19
N ARG A 146 -3.55 -7.88 0.74
CA ARG A 146 -2.18 -7.80 1.21
C ARG A 146 -2.13 -7.95 2.73
N LEU A 147 -1.18 -8.74 3.21
CA LEU A 147 -0.78 -8.76 4.62
C LEU A 147 0.02 -7.50 4.92
N ARG A 148 -0.34 -6.80 5.99
CA ARG A 148 0.53 -5.83 6.62
C ARG A 148 1.26 -6.52 7.76
N LEU A 149 2.57 -6.39 7.75
CA LEU A 149 3.45 -7.06 8.70
C LEU A 149 4.30 -6.02 9.43
N GLU A 150 4.66 -6.33 10.65
CA GLU A 150 5.50 -5.47 11.49
C GLU A 150 6.54 -6.29 12.23
N TRP A 151 7.74 -5.76 12.32
CA TRP A 151 8.80 -6.20 13.20
C TRP A 151 9.11 -5.08 14.20
N THR A 152 9.35 -5.45 15.46
CA THR A 152 9.77 -4.55 16.54
C THR A 152 10.96 -5.16 17.28
N PRO A 153 11.74 -4.41 18.08
CA PRO A 153 12.85 -4.95 18.86
C PRO A 153 12.48 -6.08 19.84
N GLU A 154 11.20 -6.26 20.13
CA GLU A 154 10.70 -7.39 20.94
C GLU A 154 10.64 -8.69 20.15
N CYS A 155 10.66 -8.60 18.82
CA CYS A 155 10.69 -9.77 17.93
C CYS A 155 12.13 -10.29 17.78
N PRO A 156 12.30 -11.60 17.51
CA PRO A 156 13.63 -12.12 17.21
C PRO A 156 14.26 -11.40 16.03
N LEU A 157 15.51 -10.95 16.18
CA LEU A 157 16.28 -10.45 15.05
C LEU A 157 16.70 -11.64 14.17
N PRO A 158 16.41 -11.64 12.85
CA PRO A 158 16.82 -12.75 11.99
C PRO A 158 18.34 -12.94 12.00
N ALA A 159 18.80 -14.18 11.85
CA ALA A 159 20.22 -14.50 11.79
C ALA A 159 20.91 -13.73 10.66
N ALA A 160 22.19 -13.40 10.84
CA ALA A 160 22.95 -12.74 9.79
C ALA A 160 23.06 -13.65 8.54
N PRO A 161 23.01 -13.07 7.33
CA PRO A 161 23.23 -13.81 6.09
C PRO A 161 24.55 -14.58 6.09
N THR A 162 24.55 -15.79 5.52
CA THR A 162 25.75 -16.65 5.47
C THR A 162 26.06 -17.18 4.07
N ARG A 163 25.08 -17.23 3.17
CA ARG A 163 25.19 -17.74 1.79
C ARG A 163 25.24 -16.62 0.75
N LEU A 164 24.92 -15.40 1.17
CA LEU A 164 24.88 -14.22 0.30
C LEU A 164 25.82 -13.15 0.84
N THR A 165 26.50 -12.48 -0.08
CA THR A 165 27.22 -11.23 0.20
C THR A 165 26.47 -10.05 -0.39
N PHE A 166 26.53 -8.90 0.28
CA PHE A 166 25.74 -7.73 -0.05
C PHE A 166 26.63 -6.56 -0.43
N HIS A 167 26.40 -5.99 -1.60
CA HIS A 167 27.23 -4.94 -2.18
C HIS A 167 26.36 -3.76 -2.62
N GLU A 168 26.93 -2.57 -2.64
CA GLU A 168 26.35 -1.46 -3.38
C GLU A 168 26.31 -1.81 -4.88
N GLY A 169 25.32 -1.29 -5.56
CA GLY A 169 25.18 -1.48 -7.00
C GLY A 169 24.87 -0.18 -7.72
N THR A 170 25.20 -0.13 -9.00
CA THR A 170 24.79 0.94 -9.90
C THR A 170 23.29 0.83 -10.21
N ASP A 171 22.70 1.88 -10.73
CA ASP A 171 21.31 1.86 -11.15
C ASP A 171 21.05 0.88 -12.29
N GLU A 172 22.02 0.73 -13.18
CA GLU A 172 21.92 -0.25 -14.27
C GLU A 172 21.91 -1.69 -13.73
N GLU A 173 22.74 -2.02 -12.73
CA GLU A 173 22.70 -3.32 -12.07
C GLU A 173 21.35 -3.57 -11.38
N PHE A 174 20.77 -2.54 -10.74
CA PHE A 174 19.42 -2.66 -10.16
C PHE A 174 18.35 -2.85 -11.24
N LEU A 175 18.40 -2.11 -12.33
CA LEU A 175 17.48 -2.29 -13.46
C LEU A 175 17.52 -3.70 -14.03
N GLU A 176 18.72 -4.24 -14.22
CA GLU A 176 18.90 -5.61 -14.72
C GLU A 176 18.31 -6.65 -13.77
N VAL A 177 18.61 -6.56 -12.47
CA VAL A 177 18.14 -7.53 -11.50
C VAL A 177 16.63 -7.39 -11.25
N PHE A 178 16.08 -6.18 -11.25
CA PHE A 178 14.63 -5.95 -11.14
C PHE A 178 13.89 -6.56 -12.31
N ALA A 179 14.39 -6.33 -13.54
CA ALA A 179 13.78 -6.91 -14.74
C ALA A 179 13.77 -8.45 -14.69
N ARG A 180 14.88 -9.08 -14.25
CA ARG A 180 14.95 -10.54 -14.08
C ARG A 180 13.98 -11.04 -13.00
N VAL A 181 13.95 -10.39 -11.85
CA VAL A 181 13.09 -10.77 -10.72
C VAL A 181 11.62 -10.54 -11.03
N GLY A 182 11.26 -9.52 -11.81
CA GLY A 182 9.89 -9.26 -12.23
C GLY A 182 9.27 -10.40 -13.03
N VAL A 183 10.09 -11.14 -13.79
CA VAL A 183 9.61 -12.31 -14.54
C VAL A 183 9.18 -13.43 -13.58
N GLY A 184 7.92 -13.85 -13.70
CA GLY A 184 7.34 -14.87 -12.82
C GLY A 184 7.22 -14.45 -11.35
N SER A 185 7.10 -13.15 -11.07
CA SER A 185 6.80 -12.63 -9.74
C SER A 185 5.48 -13.18 -9.22
N LEU A 186 5.39 -13.40 -7.89
CA LEU A 186 4.14 -13.73 -7.22
C LEU A 186 3.37 -12.48 -6.74
N ASP A 187 3.98 -11.30 -6.81
CA ASP A 187 3.30 -10.02 -6.58
C ASP A 187 2.36 -9.71 -7.74
N ALA A 188 1.10 -9.42 -7.44
CA ALA A 188 0.06 -9.24 -8.45
C ALA A 188 0.27 -7.97 -9.28
N GLU A 189 0.73 -6.88 -8.66
CA GLU A 189 0.98 -5.63 -9.35
C GLU A 189 2.19 -5.75 -10.29
N THR A 190 3.29 -6.35 -9.81
CA THR A 190 4.46 -6.63 -10.65
C THR A 190 4.10 -7.49 -11.85
N ARG A 191 3.31 -8.56 -11.66
CA ARG A 191 2.86 -9.41 -12.78
C ARG A 191 2.07 -8.64 -13.83
N ARG A 192 1.12 -7.81 -13.39
CA ARG A 192 0.33 -6.97 -14.30
C ARG A 192 1.21 -5.98 -15.06
N ASN A 193 2.08 -5.27 -14.35
CA ASN A 193 2.99 -4.30 -14.95
C ASN A 193 3.92 -4.96 -15.97
N VAL A 194 4.47 -6.14 -15.67
CA VAL A 194 5.31 -6.89 -16.62
C VAL A 194 4.51 -7.34 -17.84
N ALA A 195 3.27 -7.78 -17.65
CA ALA A 195 2.41 -8.20 -18.76
C ALA A 195 2.01 -7.00 -19.66
N ALA A 196 1.73 -5.84 -19.08
CA ALA A 196 1.30 -4.65 -19.81
C ALA A 196 2.45 -3.92 -20.51
N LYS A 197 3.58 -3.69 -19.85
CA LYS A 197 4.67 -2.82 -20.36
C LYS A 197 6.03 -3.50 -20.48
N GLY A 198 6.13 -4.78 -20.13
CA GLY A 198 7.36 -5.56 -20.18
C GLY A 198 8.25 -5.40 -18.95
N ALA A 199 9.18 -6.35 -18.76
CA ALA A 199 10.01 -6.44 -17.55
C ALA A 199 10.93 -5.20 -17.37
N ARG A 200 11.55 -4.69 -18.45
CA ARG A 200 12.48 -3.55 -18.38
C ARG A 200 11.77 -2.24 -18.00
N ALA A 201 10.60 -1.97 -18.60
CA ALA A 201 9.83 -0.76 -18.26
C ALA A 201 9.25 -0.84 -16.85
N THR A 202 8.85 -2.04 -16.39
CA THR A 202 8.46 -2.28 -15.00
C THR A 202 9.64 -2.02 -14.05
N ALA A 203 10.82 -2.53 -14.35
CA ALA A 203 12.03 -2.31 -13.56
C ALA A 203 12.40 -0.82 -13.45
N GLN A 204 12.27 -0.06 -14.54
CA GLN A 204 12.50 1.39 -14.52
C GLN A 204 11.50 2.08 -13.59
N HIS A 205 10.23 1.74 -13.68
CA HIS A 205 9.20 2.30 -12.81
C HIS A 205 9.47 2.01 -11.33
N GLU A 206 9.87 0.78 -10.98
CA GLU A 206 10.23 0.40 -9.60
C GLU A 206 11.48 1.18 -9.12
N LEU A 207 12.49 1.34 -9.97
CA LEU A 207 13.69 2.10 -9.64
C LEU A 207 13.34 3.55 -9.30
N ASP A 208 12.54 4.20 -10.14
CA ASP A 208 12.13 5.59 -9.95
C ASP A 208 11.26 5.73 -8.69
N PHE A 209 10.30 4.82 -8.50
CA PHE A 209 9.44 4.78 -7.30
C PHE A 209 10.25 4.70 -5.99
N TYR A 210 11.21 3.76 -5.90
CA TYR A 210 12.00 3.59 -4.67
C TYR A 210 13.01 4.71 -4.46
N ARG A 211 13.43 5.43 -5.50
CA ARG A 211 14.24 6.64 -5.38
C ARG A 211 13.45 7.81 -4.76
N ASP A 212 12.17 7.90 -5.06
CA ASP A 212 11.28 8.95 -4.55
C ASP A 212 10.79 8.65 -3.12
N CYS A 213 10.93 7.39 -2.64
CA CYS A 213 10.62 7.02 -1.27
C CYS A 213 11.58 7.69 -0.27
N PRO A 214 11.15 7.93 1.00
CA PRO A 214 12.00 8.53 2.05
C PRO A 214 13.24 7.71 2.42
N GLY A 215 13.35 6.46 1.98
CA GLY A 215 14.54 5.60 2.16
C GLY A 215 15.74 6.10 1.35
N LYS A 216 16.96 5.87 1.86
CA LYS A 216 18.16 6.34 1.20
C LYS A 216 18.68 5.33 0.17
N ARG A 217 19.08 5.82 -1.01
CA ARG A 217 19.69 5.02 -2.08
C ARG A 217 20.91 4.21 -1.62
N GLU A 218 21.72 4.76 -0.72
CA GLU A 218 22.91 4.11 -0.12
C GLU A 218 22.60 2.85 0.71
N TRP A 219 21.34 2.61 1.05
CA TRP A 219 20.93 1.41 1.79
C TRP A 219 20.70 0.20 0.87
N TRP A 220 20.55 0.43 -0.43
CA TRP A 220 20.22 -0.62 -1.38
C TRP A 220 21.37 -1.57 -1.59
N ARG A 221 21.09 -2.87 -1.74
CA ARG A 221 22.10 -3.92 -1.90
C ARG A 221 21.77 -4.85 -3.05
N ILE A 222 22.79 -5.16 -3.85
CA ILE A 222 22.82 -6.33 -4.75
C ILE A 222 23.33 -7.50 -3.94
N ALA A 223 22.63 -8.61 -3.97
CA ALA A 223 23.01 -9.85 -3.32
C ALA A 223 23.72 -10.79 -4.31
N ARG A 224 24.86 -11.34 -3.91
CA ARG A 224 25.65 -12.27 -4.72
C ARG A 224 25.89 -13.58 -3.96
N GLY A 225 25.86 -14.69 -4.68
CA GLY A 225 26.26 -16.00 -4.15
C GLY A 225 27.77 -16.15 -4.03
N ASP A 226 28.22 -17.28 -3.50
CA ASP A 226 29.65 -17.64 -3.31
C ASP A 226 30.45 -17.66 -4.63
N ASP A 227 29.75 -17.90 -5.76
CA ASP A 227 30.32 -17.86 -7.10
C ASP A 227 30.41 -16.45 -7.69
N GLY A 228 30.02 -15.44 -6.92
CA GLY A 228 29.94 -14.02 -7.35
C GLY A 228 28.76 -13.69 -8.26
N ALA A 229 27.93 -14.67 -8.64
CA ALA A 229 26.76 -14.43 -9.48
C ALA A 229 25.68 -13.65 -8.70
N VAL A 230 24.94 -12.77 -9.42
CA VAL A 230 23.82 -12.04 -8.84
C VAL A 230 22.69 -13.00 -8.46
N ALA A 231 22.38 -13.08 -7.18
CA ALA A 231 21.33 -13.90 -6.60
C ALA A 231 20.00 -13.14 -6.39
N GLY A 232 20.08 -11.82 -6.24
CA GLY A 232 18.92 -10.99 -5.99
C GLY A 232 19.30 -9.60 -5.50
N PHE A 233 18.37 -8.95 -4.84
CA PHE A 233 18.56 -7.62 -4.27
C PHE A 233 17.74 -7.42 -3.00
N ALA A 234 18.15 -6.44 -2.19
CA ALA A 234 17.48 -6.02 -0.98
C ALA A 234 17.42 -4.48 -0.92
N ILE A 235 16.23 -3.92 -0.79
CA ILE A 235 15.99 -2.47 -0.66
C ILE A 235 15.35 -2.18 0.69
N PRO A 236 16.15 -1.83 1.71
CA PRO A 236 15.64 -1.13 2.86
C PRO A 236 15.09 0.23 2.41
N SER A 237 13.85 0.55 2.78
CA SER A 237 13.19 1.80 2.40
C SER A 237 12.47 2.42 3.60
N ALA A 238 11.72 3.48 3.40
CA ALA A 238 10.88 4.08 4.41
C ALA A 238 9.58 4.61 3.80
N THR A 239 8.56 4.72 4.62
CA THR A 239 7.35 5.50 4.37
C THR A 239 7.47 6.84 5.13
N PRO A 240 6.54 7.79 4.97
CA PRO A 240 6.51 8.99 5.82
C PRO A 240 6.40 8.70 7.33
N TYR A 241 6.04 7.47 7.70
CA TYR A 241 5.76 7.09 9.09
C TYR A 241 6.85 6.18 9.68
N ASP A 242 7.34 5.22 8.91
CA ASP A 242 8.19 4.14 9.42
C ASP A 242 9.22 3.67 8.39
N PRO A 243 10.37 3.15 8.86
CA PRO A 243 11.20 2.24 8.07
C PRO A 243 10.37 1.07 7.55
N ASN A 244 10.66 0.63 6.34
CA ASN A 244 9.95 -0.50 5.76
C ASN A 244 10.85 -1.41 4.91
N VAL A 245 10.39 -2.65 4.75
CA VAL A 245 10.90 -3.54 3.71
C VAL A 245 10.36 -3.02 2.38
N GLY A 246 11.18 -2.29 1.64
CA GLY A 246 10.77 -1.69 0.38
C GLY A 246 10.57 -2.74 -0.70
N TYR A 247 11.66 -3.26 -1.23
CA TYR A 247 11.61 -4.26 -2.30
C TYR A 247 12.73 -5.28 -2.12
N LEU A 248 12.43 -6.54 -2.37
CA LEU A 248 13.42 -7.61 -2.41
C LEU A 248 13.00 -8.67 -3.41
N GLY A 249 13.97 -9.37 -3.94
CA GLY A 249 13.66 -10.47 -4.84
C GLY A 249 14.86 -11.35 -5.15
N VAL A 250 14.59 -12.64 -5.31
CA VAL A 250 15.55 -13.64 -5.75
C VAL A 250 15.37 -13.87 -7.26
N VAL A 251 16.47 -13.92 -7.99
CA VAL A 251 16.44 -14.21 -9.43
C VAL A 251 15.78 -15.59 -9.69
N PRO A 252 15.03 -15.75 -10.81
CA PRO A 252 14.23 -16.94 -11.05
C PRO A 252 14.99 -18.27 -10.88
N GLU A 253 16.23 -18.33 -11.32
CA GLU A 253 17.08 -19.54 -11.34
C GLU A 253 17.47 -20.02 -9.95
N LEU A 254 17.39 -19.13 -8.95
CA LEU A 254 17.78 -19.42 -7.57
C LEU A 254 16.61 -19.46 -6.59
N ARG A 255 15.36 -19.32 -7.10
CA ARG A 255 14.15 -19.45 -6.27
C ARG A 255 14.02 -20.86 -5.67
N GLY A 256 13.22 -20.96 -4.60
CA GLY A 256 12.97 -22.23 -3.91
C GLY A 256 14.12 -22.72 -3.02
N ARG A 257 15.21 -21.95 -2.88
CA ARG A 257 16.39 -22.32 -2.09
C ARG A 257 16.46 -21.60 -0.74
N GLY A 258 15.42 -20.86 -0.35
CA GLY A 258 15.37 -20.11 0.91
C GLY A 258 16.26 -18.88 0.96
N LEU A 259 16.78 -18.38 -0.18
CA LEU A 259 17.62 -17.19 -0.22
C LEU A 259 16.88 -15.90 0.14
N VAL A 260 15.55 -15.91 0.02
CA VAL A 260 14.69 -14.78 0.43
C VAL A 260 14.84 -14.47 1.93
N ASP A 261 15.11 -15.48 2.76
CA ASP A 261 15.29 -15.28 4.20
C ASP A 261 16.53 -14.43 4.49
N GLU A 262 17.60 -14.58 3.71
CA GLU A 262 18.83 -13.78 3.85
C GLU A 262 18.67 -12.36 3.32
N LEU A 263 17.92 -12.17 2.22
CA LEU A 263 17.56 -10.83 1.73
C LEU A 263 16.74 -10.06 2.76
N LEU A 264 15.77 -10.74 3.37
CA LEU A 264 14.93 -10.16 4.40
C LEU A 264 15.71 -9.89 5.69
N ALA A 265 16.62 -10.79 6.06
CA ALA A 265 17.54 -10.60 7.18
C ALA A 265 18.41 -9.36 6.99
N GLU A 266 19.00 -9.16 5.80
CA GLU A 266 19.79 -7.97 5.47
C GLU A 266 18.98 -6.69 5.68
N ILE A 267 17.76 -6.61 5.15
CA ILE A 267 16.91 -5.41 5.31
C ILE A 267 16.57 -5.17 6.78
N THR A 268 16.13 -6.22 7.49
CA THR A 268 15.70 -6.11 8.88
C THR A 268 16.86 -5.68 9.79
N ARG A 269 18.02 -6.32 9.65
CA ARG A 269 19.22 -5.97 10.44
C ARG A 269 19.69 -4.56 10.12
N SER A 270 19.74 -4.19 8.85
CA SER A 270 20.10 -2.85 8.39
C SER A 270 19.22 -1.76 9.02
N HIS A 271 17.92 -1.99 9.16
CA HIS A 271 17.02 -1.06 9.87
C HIS A 271 17.21 -1.11 11.38
N ALA A 272 17.37 -2.30 11.97
CA ALA A 272 17.61 -2.47 13.41
C ALA A 272 18.91 -1.79 13.85
N ASP A 273 20.00 -1.93 13.08
CA ASP A 273 21.30 -1.29 13.33
C ASP A 273 21.21 0.25 13.28
N ARG A 274 20.25 0.78 12.51
CA ARG A 274 19.92 2.22 12.50
C ARG A 274 18.95 2.64 13.59
N GLY A 275 18.60 1.75 14.52
CA GLY A 275 17.76 2.06 15.69
C GLY A 275 16.26 2.04 15.40
N ALA A 276 15.81 1.37 14.35
CA ALA A 276 14.38 1.25 14.05
C ALA A 276 13.61 0.61 15.21
N GLN A 277 12.58 1.30 15.71
CA GLN A 277 11.68 0.78 16.75
C GLN A 277 10.49 -0.01 16.15
N ARG A 278 10.24 0.15 14.86
CA ARG A 278 9.26 -0.59 14.07
C ARG A 278 9.74 -0.65 12.64
N ILE A 279 9.58 -1.80 12.00
CA ILE A 279 9.81 -1.99 10.57
C ILE A 279 8.52 -2.55 9.99
N THR A 280 7.95 -1.89 9.00
CA THR A 280 6.72 -2.32 8.34
C THR A 280 7.02 -3.05 7.04
N ALA A 281 6.13 -3.96 6.66
CA ALA A 281 6.19 -4.65 5.38
C ALA A 281 4.79 -4.95 4.85
N THR A 282 4.71 -5.20 3.55
CA THR A 282 3.47 -5.62 2.91
C THR A 282 3.79 -6.69 1.88
N THR A 283 2.97 -7.75 1.83
CA THR A 283 3.04 -8.76 0.78
C THR A 283 1.64 -9.23 0.39
N ASP A 284 1.45 -9.66 -0.85
CA ASP A 284 0.17 -10.22 -1.28
C ASP A 284 -0.15 -11.49 -0.50
N MET A 285 -1.40 -11.68 -0.09
CA MET A 285 -1.84 -12.92 0.57
C MET A 285 -1.61 -14.16 -0.30
N GLY A 286 -1.69 -14.01 -1.61
CA GLY A 286 -1.36 -15.07 -2.57
C GLY A 286 0.12 -15.40 -2.68
N ASN A 287 1.02 -14.58 -2.13
CA ASN A 287 2.46 -14.82 -2.08
C ASN A 287 2.84 -15.59 -0.80
N ALA A 288 2.32 -16.81 -0.66
CA ALA A 288 2.54 -17.65 0.52
C ALA A 288 4.04 -17.86 0.86
N PRO A 289 4.97 -18.04 -0.09
CA PRO A 289 6.39 -18.15 0.21
C PRO A 289 6.96 -16.90 0.90
N MET A 290 6.54 -15.70 0.49
CA MET A 290 7.00 -14.45 1.09
C MET A 290 6.39 -14.25 2.47
N ALA A 291 5.09 -14.54 2.65
CA ALA A 291 4.43 -14.48 3.95
C ALA A 291 5.14 -15.39 4.98
N ALA A 292 5.47 -16.63 4.59
CA ALA A 292 6.20 -17.56 5.44
C ALA A 292 7.66 -17.10 5.73
N ALA A 293 8.32 -16.41 4.79
CA ALA A 293 9.64 -15.82 5.03
C ALA A 293 9.56 -14.68 6.07
N PHE A 294 8.55 -13.83 6.01
CA PHE A 294 8.32 -12.80 7.02
C PHE A 294 8.10 -13.41 8.42
N GLU A 295 7.30 -14.46 8.53
CA GLU A 295 7.10 -15.16 9.81
C GLU A 295 8.42 -15.68 10.39
N ARG A 296 9.25 -16.36 9.56
CA ARG A 296 10.58 -16.84 10.00
C ARG A 296 11.52 -15.73 10.41
N ALA A 297 11.40 -14.55 9.79
CA ALA A 297 12.18 -13.37 10.14
C ALA A 297 11.65 -12.60 11.36
N GLY A 298 10.62 -13.13 12.03
CA GLY A 298 10.05 -12.56 13.26
C GLY A 298 9.00 -11.47 13.03
N TYR A 299 8.56 -11.21 11.80
CA TYR A 299 7.46 -10.29 11.52
C TYR A 299 6.11 -10.90 11.94
N ARG A 300 5.24 -10.05 12.46
CA ARG A 300 3.86 -10.43 12.83
C ARG A 300 2.88 -9.75 11.88
N SER A 301 1.90 -10.50 11.40
CA SER A 301 0.80 -9.93 10.62
C SER A 301 -0.13 -9.16 11.57
N THR A 302 -0.31 -7.87 11.32
CA THR A 302 -1.12 -6.96 12.14
C THR A 302 -2.47 -6.65 11.50
N GLN A 303 -2.53 -6.59 10.17
CA GLN A 303 -3.71 -6.19 9.42
C GLN A 303 -3.73 -6.88 8.06
N VAL A 304 -4.92 -6.87 7.45
CA VAL A 304 -5.12 -7.17 6.03
C VAL A 304 -5.52 -5.87 5.33
N ARG A 305 -4.88 -5.56 4.23
CA ARG A 305 -5.31 -4.48 3.33
C ARG A 305 -5.93 -5.07 2.09
N MET A 306 -7.14 -4.64 1.80
CA MET A 306 -7.81 -4.94 0.54
C MET A 306 -7.66 -3.71 -0.36
N ASN A 307 -6.89 -3.87 -1.42
CA ASN A 307 -6.62 -2.80 -2.39
C ASN A 307 -7.49 -3.02 -3.62
N PHE A 308 -8.19 -1.97 -4.03
CA PHE A 308 -8.93 -1.90 -5.28
C PHE A 308 -8.24 -0.89 -6.18
N SER A 309 -7.95 -1.27 -7.40
CA SER A 309 -7.28 -0.41 -8.39
C SER A 309 -8.06 -0.37 -9.71
N PRO A 310 -7.91 0.68 -10.52
CA PRO A 310 -8.38 0.64 -11.89
C PRO A 310 -7.64 -0.48 -12.64
N PRO A 311 -8.21 -1.00 -13.74
CA PRO A 311 -7.52 -1.95 -14.59
C PRO A 311 -6.19 -1.36 -15.08
N SER A 312 -5.21 -2.22 -15.27
CA SER A 312 -3.94 -1.84 -15.91
C SER A 312 -4.19 -1.65 -17.41
N ASP A 313 -3.81 -0.50 -17.93
CA ASP A 313 -3.86 -0.19 -19.36
C ASP A 313 -2.90 -1.08 -20.17
#